data_81173916a9894fd3fa769c5077a92b1d
#
_entry.id   81173916a9894fd3fa769c5077a92b1d
#
_cell.length_a   1.000
_cell.length_b   1.000
_cell.length_c   1.000
_cell.angle_alpha   90.00
_cell.angle_beta   90.00
_cell.angle_gamma   90.00
#
_symmetry.space_group_name_H-M   'P 1'
#
loop_
_entity.id
_entity.type
_entity.pdbx_description
1 polymer ?
#
loop_
_entity_poly.entity_id
_entity_poly.type
_entity_poly.pdbx_seq_one_letter_code
_entity_poly.pdbx_strand_id
1 'polypeptide(L)'
;ERSYREIAQMGHFNPENIQPDVQPDMTNGTVDINWNLESKANDQVEFSAGWGQTGVIGKLSLKFTNFSMANLFNKSDNYRGFLPQGDGQTLTISGQTNGSYYQSYSVSFFDPWFGGKRPNSFSVSAFYSIQTDISSNYYNSAYMDNYYNYLYGMNNYYGGSYGNNYESFYDPDKSIQMYGASIGWGKRLRWPDDYFTLTAELSYQRFILKDWSYLYIKLNNGEYMSTGNCNNLSLGFTLARNSTDNPIFPRRGSEFSASVQLTPPYSLFNKDYSTYGKDDYDEAASMFNWIEYHKWKFKAKTYTALTGASKCPVIMTRAEFGLLGHYNKYKKSPFETFYMGGDGM
;
A
#
# COMPACT_ATOMS: atom_id res chain seq x y z
N GLU A 1 -7.55 26.95 16.94
CA GLU A 1 -6.81 26.57 15.70
C GLU A 1 -6.66 25.03 15.57
N ARG A 2 -6.29 24.33 16.65
CA ARG A 2 -6.10 22.88 16.60
C ARG A 2 -7.41 22.11 16.31
N SER A 3 -8.50 22.45 17.02
CA SER A 3 -9.81 21.83 16.80
C SER A 3 -10.32 22.06 15.38
N TYR A 4 -10.14 23.26 14.84
CA TYR A 4 -10.45 23.57 13.44
C TYR A 4 -9.71 22.64 12.48
N ARG A 5 -8.40 22.50 12.68
CA ARG A 5 -7.57 21.66 11.82
C ARG A 5 -7.99 20.18 11.89
N GLU A 6 -8.29 19.71 13.10
CA GLU A 6 -8.72 18.33 13.29
C GLU A 6 -10.09 18.05 12.64
N ILE A 7 -11.05 18.96 12.79
CA ILE A 7 -12.37 18.86 12.15
C ILE A 7 -12.23 18.92 10.62
N ALA A 8 -11.40 19.82 10.08
CA ALA A 8 -11.15 19.91 8.65
C ALA A 8 -10.45 18.66 8.08
N GLN A 9 -9.54 18.06 8.85
CA GLN A 9 -8.83 16.83 8.45
C GLN A 9 -9.72 15.57 8.47
N MET A 10 -10.80 15.58 9.24
CA MET A 10 -11.77 14.45 9.23
C MET A 10 -12.42 14.26 7.85
N GLY A 11 -12.49 15.32 7.03
CA GLY A 11 -13.00 15.26 5.69
C GLY A 11 -14.51 15.07 5.59
N HIS A 12 -15.25 15.03 6.70
CA HIS A 12 -16.71 14.85 6.75
C HIS A 12 -17.48 16.16 6.61
N PHE A 13 -16.80 17.29 6.79
CA PHE A 13 -17.39 18.61 6.79
C PHE A 13 -16.77 19.49 5.69
N ASN A 14 -17.56 20.45 5.23
CA ASN A 14 -17.09 21.44 4.28
C ASN A 14 -16.09 22.38 4.97
N PRO A 15 -14.79 22.37 4.60
CA PRO A 15 -13.76 23.14 5.29
C PRO A 15 -13.98 24.67 5.17
N GLU A 16 -14.72 25.12 4.17
CA GLU A 16 -15.03 26.54 3.98
C GLU A 16 -16.07 27.06 4.99
N ASN A 17 -16.90 26.16 5.53
CA ASN A 17 -18.02 26.51 6.41
C ASN A 17 -17.78 26.08 7.87
N ILE A 18 -16.56 25.71 8.24
CA ILE A 18 -16.21 25.41 9.63
C ILE A 18 -15.99 26.73 10.37
N GLN A 19 -16.99 27.21 11.11
CA GLN A 19 -16.91 28.47 11.85
C GLN A 19 -17.17 28.22 13.34
N PRO A 20 -16.22 28.61 14.22
CA PRO A 20 -16.47 28.61 15.65
C PRO A 20 -17.30 29.85 16.02
N ASP A 21 -18.41 29.65 16.66
CA ASP A 21 -19.18 30.67 17.35
C ASP A 21 -18.77 30.68 18.82
N VAL A 22 -18.13 31.77 19.25
CA VAL A 22 -17.53 31.92 20.57
C VAL A 22 -18.46 32.77 21.45
N GLN A 23 -19.06 32.18 22.46
CA GLN A 23 -19.99 32.86 23.38
C GLN A 23 -19.37 32.91 24.79
N PRO A 24 -18.83 34.09 25.20
CA PRO A 24 -18.31 34.26 26.56
C PRO A 24 -19.42 34.38 27.58
N ASP A 25 -19.38 33.53 28.62
CA ASP A 25 -20.24 33.62 29.82
C ASP A 25 -19.51 34.44 30.89
N MET A 26 -19.87 35.74 30.98
CA MET A 26 -19.29 36.65 31.94
C MET A 26 -19.66 36.32 33.40
N THR A 27 -20.69 35.52 33.64
CA THR A 27 -21.17 35.16 34.98
C THR A 27 -20.34 34.08 35.63
N ASN A 28 -19.94 33.09 34.83
CA ASN A 28 -19.20 31.91 35.27
C ASN A 28 -17.69 31.98 34.88
N GLY A 29 -17.28 33.02 34.12
CA GLY A 29 -15.91 33.11 33.61
C GLY A 29 -15.52 32.00 32.61
N THR A 30 -16.51 31.41 31.96
CA THR A 30 -16.33 30.36 30.95
C THR A 30 -16.62 30.87 29.55
N VAL A 31 -16.19 30.10 28.56
CA VAL A 31 -16.47 30.40 27.15
C VAL A 31 -17.05 29.16 26.48
N ASP A 32 -18.26 29.33 25.97
CA ASP A 32 -18.87 28.28 25.15
C ASP A 32 -18.46 28.43 23.69
N ILE A 33 -18.02 27.38 23.08
CA ILE A 33 -17.61 27.36 21.67
C ILE A 33 -18.52 26.41 20.89
N ASN A 34 -19.39 26.99 20.09
CA ASN A 34 -20.27 26.23 19.20
C ASN A 34 -19.63 26.13 17.82
N TRP A 35 -19.55 24.91 17.30
CA TRP A 35 -19.02 24.67 15.97
C TRP A 35 -20.18 24.50 14.98
N ASN A 36 -20.31 25.43 14.05
CA ASN A 36 -21.25 25.28 12.94
C ASN A 36 -20.60 24.44 11.85
N LEU A 37 -21.11 23.24 11.66
CA LEU A 37 -20.56 22.25 10.74
C LEU A 37 -21.58 21.90 9.67
N GLU A 38 -21.18 22.00 8.42
CA GLU A 38 -21.96 21.54 7.27
C GLU A 38 -21.42 20.21 6.80
N SER A 39 -22.24 19.16 6.80
CA SER A 39 -21.84 17.85 6.35
C SER A 39 -21.65 17.82 4.83
N LYS A 40 -20.56 17.19 4.41
CA LYS A 40 -20.23 17.00 2.99
C LYS A 40 -20.37 15.54 2.62
N ALA A 41 -20.97 15.26 1.45
CA ALA A 41 -20.93 13.92 0.88
C ALA A 41 -19.48 13.59 0.47
N ASN A 42 -18.90 12.57 1.08
CA ASN A 42 -17.48 12.24 0.94
C ASN A 42 -17.23 10.87 0.33
N ASP A 43 -18.28 10.14 -0.01
CA ASP A 43 -18.14 8.89 -0.72
C ASP A 43 -17.53 9.16 -2.09
N GLN A 44 -16.49 8.44 -2.41
CA GLN A 44 -15.71 8.66 -3.62
C GLN A 44 -15.78 7.41 -4.50
N VAL A 45 -16.09 7.62 -5.75
CA VAL A 45 -15.94 6.64 -6.82
C VAL A 45 -14.80 7.11 -7.71
N GLU A 46 -13.70 6.38 -7.70
CA GLU A 46 -12.57 6.65 -8.58
C GLU A 46 -12.57 5.61 -9.70
N PHE A 47 -12.69 6.08 -10.92
CA PHE A 47 -12.51 5.27 -12.10
C PHE A 47 -11.33 5.82 -12.90
N SER A 48 -10.41 4.96 -13.24
CA SER A 48 -9.29 5.31 -14.11
C SER A 48 -9.09 4.24 -15.17
N ALA A 49 -8.83 4.66 -16.38
CA ALA A 49 -8.49 3.80 -17.50
C ALA A 49 -7.26 4.36 -18.20
N GLY A 50 -6.37 3.46 -18.60
CA GLY A 50 -5.14 3.81 -19.30
C GLY A 50 -4.81 2.77 -20.36
N TRP A 51 -3.90 3.13 -21.25
CA TRP A 51 -3.35 2.22 -22.24
C TRP A 51 -1.84 2.14 -22.04
N GLY A 52 -1.30 0.93 -21.94
CA GLY A 52 0.12 0.67 -21.80
C GLY A 52 0.61 -0.41 -22.76
N GLN A 53 1.88 -0.77 -22.66
CA GLN A 53 2.48 -1.82 -23.49
C GLN A 53 1.80 -3.19 -23.30
N THR A 54 1.21 -3.41 -22.13
CA THR A 54 0.51 -4.64 -21.76
C THR A 54 -1.00 -4.57 -21.97
N GLY A 55 -1.49 -3.55 -22.72
CA GLY A 55 -2.91 -3.38 -23.06
C GLY A 55 -3.64 -2.34 -22.22
N VAL A 56 -4.95 -2.49 -22.09
CA VAL A 56 -5.81 -1.56 -21.36
C VAL A 56 -5.75 -1.85 -19.87
N ILE A 57 -5.46 -0.82 -19.09
CA ILE A 57 -5.47 -0.87 -17.63
C ILE A 57 -6.74 -0.18 -17.16
N GLY A 58 -7.53 -0.87 -16.34
CA GLY A 58 -8.70 -0.33 -15.68
C GLY A 58 -8.58 -0.43 -14.16
N LYS A 59 -8.96 0.62 -13.44
CA LYS A 59 -9.05 0.64 -11.99
C LYS A 59 -10.39 1.23 -11.57
N LEU A 60 -11.07 0.55 -10.66
CA LEU A 60 -12.25 1.05 -9.97
C LEU A 60 -11.98 1.01 -8.47
N SER A 61 -12.22 2.13 -7.79
CA SER A 61 -12.11 2.22 -6.34
C SER A 61 -13.35 2.91 -5.78
N LEU A 62 -13.97 2.26 -4.82
CA LEU A 62 -15.12 2.77 -4.07
C LEU A 62 -14.66 3.05 -2.64
N LYS A 63 -14.77 4.30 -2.21
CA LYS A 63 -14.38 4.70 -0.87
C LYS A 63 -15.57 5.34 -0.14
N PHE A 64 -16.01 4.71 0.91
CA PHE A 64 -17.08 5.14 1.80
C PHE A 64 -16.47 5.71 3.07
N THR A 65 -16.60 7.02 3.29
CA THR A 65 -15.82 7.72 4.34
C THR A 65 -16.55 7.92 5.65
N ASN A 66 -17.85 7.70 5.70
CA ASN A 66 -18.64 7.80 6.93
C ASN A 66 -19.35 6.48 7.22
N PHE A 67 -18.67 5.39 6.95
CA PHE A 67 -19.22 4.05 7.18
C PHE A 67 -19.47 3.78 8.66
N SER A 68 -20.45 2.96 8.96
CA SER A 68 -20.75 2.48 10.31
C SER A 68 -20.89 0.96 10.33
N MET A 69 -19.92 0.30 10.94
CA MET A 69 -19.97 -1.14 11.15
C MET A 69 -21.10 -1.52 12.15
N ALA A 70 -21.35 -0.68 13.15
CA ALA A 70 -22.39 -0.94 14.14
C ALA A 70 -23.78 -0.94 13.49
N ASN A 71 -24.05 0.01 12.59
CA ASN A 71 -25.32 0.12 11.89
C ASN A 71 -25.51 -0.95 10.79
N LEU A 72 -24.45 -1.64 10.39
CA LEU A 72 -24.56 -2.78 9.49
C LEU A 72 -25.34 -3.95 10.12
N PHE A 73 -25.20 -4.12 11.43
CA PHE A 73 -25.87 -5.19 12.18
C PHE A 73 -27.14 -4.73 12.89
N ASN A 74 -27.27 -3.40 13.15
CA ASN A 74 -28.46 -2.80 13.74
C ASN A 74 -29.16 -1.93 12.70
N LYS A 75 -30.27 -2.39 12.14
CA LYS A 75 -31.11 -1.58 11.24
C LYS A 75 -31.64 -0.38 12.01
N SER A 76 -31.00 0.76 11.83
CA SER A 76 -31.51 2.05 12.32
C SER A 76 -32.52 2.59 11.30
N ASP A 77 -33.65 3.10 11.76
CA ASP A 77 -34.69 3.70 10.93
C ASP A 77 -34.23 4.96 10.17
N ASN A 78 -33.04 5.48 10.50
CA ASN A 78 -32.44 6.67 9.86
C ASN A 78 -31.47 6.34 8.73
N TYR A 79 -31.47 5.11 8.26
CA TYR A 79 -30.59 4.68 7.18
C TYR A 79 -30.98 5.30 5.82
N ARG A 80 -30.18 6.23 5.33
CA ARG A 80 -30.34 6.90 4.04
C ARG A 80 -29.14 6.61 3.15
N GLY A 81 -29.09 5.48 2.50
CA GLY A 81 -27.99 5.20 1.56
C GLY A 81 -27.84 3.72 1.25
N PHE A 82 -26.89 3.40 0.36
CA PHE A 82 -26.56 2.02 0.00
C PHE A 82 -25.82 1.28 1.13
N LEU A 83 -24.95 1.98 1.86
CA LEU A 83 -24.22 1.45 3.01
C LEU A 83 -24.54 2.26 4.28
N PRO A 84 -24.52 1.62 5.46
CA PRO A 84 -24.76 2.29 6.74
C PRO A 84 -23.69 3.33 7.03
N GLN A 85 -24.11 4.50 7.51
CA GLN A 85 -23.26 5.64 7.80
C GLN A 85 -23.44 6.10 9.25
N GLY A 86 -22.48 6.88 9.77
CA GLY A 86 -22.60 7.59 11.02
C GLY A 86 -21.41 7.51 11.98
N ASP A 87 -20.51 6.53 11.83
CA ASP A 87 -19.40 6.32 12.79
C ASP A 87 -18.06 6.92 12.30
N GLY A 88 -18.05 7.58 11.14
CA GLY A 88 -16.82 8.16 10.58
C GLY A 88 -15.76 7.15 10.17
N GLN A 89 -16.13 5.88 10.07
CA GLN A 89 -15.25 4.82 9.60
C GLN A 89 -15.08 4.89 8.09
N THR A 90 -14.00 4.34 7.58
CA THR A 90 -13.75 4.30 6.13
C THR A 90 -13.70 2.86 5.64
N LEU A 91 -14.53 2.55 4.66
CA LEU A 91 -14.48 1.29 3.91
C LEU A 91 -14.04 1.59 2.47
N THR A 92 -12.99 0.91 2.03
CA THR A 92 -12.50 1.04 0.65
C THR A 92 -12.52 -0.32 -0.03
N ILE A 93 -13.08 -0.40 -1.21
CA ILE A 93 -13.08 -1.59 -2.06
C ILE A 93 -12.48 -1.17 -3.40
N SER A 94 -11.43 -1.84 -3.84
CA SER A 94 -10.79 -1.52 -5.11
C SER A 94 -10.51 -2.75 -5.94
N GLY A 95 -10.62 -2.59 -7.25
CA GLY A 95 -10.25 -3.57 -8.24
C GLY A 95 -9.47 -2.90 -9.35
N GLN A 96 -8.40 -3.56 -9.78
CA GLN A 96 -7.59 -3.14 -10.90
C GLN A 96 -7.37 -4.34 -11.81
N THR A 97 -7.47 -4.12 -13.10
CA THR A 97 -7.20 -5.15 -14.09
C THR A 97 -6.42 -4.58 -15.27
N ASN A 98 -5.53 -5.40 -15.78
CA ASN A 98 -4.88 -5.22 -17.07
C ASN A 98 -5.09 -6.48 -17.90
N GLY A 99 -6.37 -6.81 -18.15
CA GLY A 99 -6.76 -8.04 -18.83
C GLY A 99 -6.22 -9.29 -18.14
N SER A 100 -5.59 -10.16 -18.93
CA SER A 100 -5.00 -11.41 -18.44
C SER A 100 -3.64 -11.22 -17.78
N TYR A 101 -2.99 -10.06 -17.98
CA TYR A 101 -1.65 -9.83 -17.46
C TYR A 101 -1.60 -9.58 -15.95
N TYR A 102 -2.50 -8.74 -15.47
CA TYR A 102 -2.53 -8.36 -14.05
C TYR A 102 -3.96 -8.13 -13.57
N GLN A 103 -4.25 -8.66 -12.41
CA GLN A 103 -5.51 -8.40 -11.68
C GLN A 103 -5.19 -8.21 -10.21
N SER A 104 -5.86 -7.25 -9.58
CA SER A 104 -5.71 -6.99 -8.15
C SER A 104 -7.03 -6.54 -7.56
N TYR A 105 -7.38 -7.10 -6.43
CA TYR A 105 -8.58 -6.78 -5.66
C TYR A 105 -8.18 -6.52 -4.22
N SER A 106 -8.73 -5.48 -3.62
CA SER A 106 -8.46 -5.19 -2.22
C SER A 106 -9.69 -4.64 -1.51
N VAL A 107 -9.78 -4.95 -0.24
CA VAL A 107 -10.74 -4.38 0.69
C VAL A 107 -10.00 -3.89 1.91
N SER A 108 -10.32 -2.69 2.38
CA SER A 108 -9.76 -2.14 3.60
C SER A 108 -10.81 -1.41 4.42
N PHE A 109 -10.73 -1.60 5.70
CA PHE A 109 -11.54 -0.95 6.72
C PHE A 109 -10.63 -0.17 7.66
N PHE A 110 -11.02 1.05 7.99
CA PHE A 110 -10.29 1.92 8.89
C PHE A 110 -11.25 2.63 9.85
N ASP A 111 -11.01 2.50 11.13
CA ASP A 111 -11.71 3.20 12.20
C ASP A 111 -10.73 4.16 12.90
N PRO A 112 -10.91 5.48 12.79
CA PRO A 112 -10.01 6.46 13.42
C PRO A 112 -10.24 6.62 14.92
N TRP A 113 -11.37 6.13 15.47
CA TRP A 113 -11.79 6.28 16.85
C TRP A 113 -12.18 4.97 17.50
N PHE A 114 -11.43 3.92 17.26
CA PHE A 114 -11.70 2.60 17.80
C PHE A 114 -11.84 2.62 19.33
N GLY A 115 -13.00 2.17 19.82
CA GLY A 115 -13.34 2.21 21.23
C GLY A 115 -13.94 3.54 21.72
N GLY A 116 -14.15 4.55 20.87
CA GLY A 116 -14.96 5.75 21.08
C GLY A 116 -14.43 6.80 22.07
N LYS A 117 -13.36 6.54 22.81
CA LYS A 117 -12.89 7.42 23.89
C LYS A 117 -11.59 8.15 23.62
N ARG A 118 -10.82 7.74 22.64
CA ARG A 118 -9.50 8.30 22.30
C ARG A 118 -9.24 8.11 20.81
N PRO A 119 -8.38 8.92 20.20
CA PRO A 119 -7.95 8.73 18.82
C PRO A 119 -7.02 7.50 18.68
N ASN A 120 -7.56 6.32 18.98
CA ASN A 120 -6.94 5.05 18.66
C ASN A 120 -7.50 4.63 17.31
N SER A 121 -6.67 4.35 16.36
CA SER A 121 -7.11 3.84 15.06
C SER A 121 -7.04 2.32 15.02
N PHE A 122 -7.94 1.74 14.28
CA PHE A 122 -7.94 0.32 13.97
C PHE A 122 -8.10 0.14 12.47
N SER A 123 -7.34 -0.77 11.88
CA SER A 123 -7.42 -1.06 10.45
C SER A 123 -7.39 -2.55 10.19
N VAL A 124 -8.15 -2.97 9.20
CA VAL A 124 -8.10 -4.33 8.66
C VAL A 124 -8.06 -4.21 7.15
N SER A 125 -7.16 -4.94 6.51
CA SER A 125 -7.14 -5.02 5.07
C SER A 125 -6.92 -6.43 4.58
N ALA A 126 -7.42 -6.72 3.38
CA ALA A 126 -7.15 -7.94 2.66
C ALA A 126 -7.00 -7.63 1.18
N PHE A 127 -6.13 -8.37 0.52
CA PHE A 127 -5.93 -8.23 -0.92
C PHE A 127 -5.63 -9.56 -1.58
N TYR A 128 -5.93 -9.60 -2.86
CA TYR A 128 -5.55 -10.66 -3.78
C TYR A 128 -5.02 -10.04 -5.06
N SER A 129 -3.92 -10.54 -5.57
CA SER A 129 -3.42 -10.16 -6.88
C SER A 129 -2.82 -11.34 -7.62
N ILE A 130 -2.96 -11.31 -8.93
CA ILE A 130 -2.35 -12.26 -9.86
C ILE A 130 -1.68 -11.50 -10.97
N GLN A 131 -0.47 -11.92 -11.31
CA GLN A 131 0.27 -11.43 -12.47
C GLN A 131 0.76 -12.64 -13.26
N THR A 132 0.50 -12.64 -14.57
CA THR A 132 0.99 -13.64 -15.50
C THR A 132 2.22 -13.13 -16.25
N ASP A 133 3.02 -14.03 -16.77
CA ASP A 133 4.18 -13.67 -17.60
C ASP A 133 3.77 -13.48 -19.07
N ILE A 134 4.63 -12.82 -19.83
CA ILE A 134 4.49 -12.69 -21.29
C ILE A 134 5.13 -13.91 -21.92
N SER A 135 4.40 -14.56 -22.81
CA SER A 135 4.90 -15.75 -23.50
C SER A 135 6.19 -15.45 -24.26
N SER A 136 7.20 -16.32 -24.09
CA SER A 136 8.46 -16.23 -24.84
C SER A 136 8.25 -16.34 -26.37
N ASN A 137 7.18 -16.99 -26.79
CA ASN A 137 6.81 -17.08 -28.20
C ASN A 137 6.47 -15.72 -28.82
N TYR A 138 5.96 -14.78 -28.03
CA TYR A 138 5.73 -13.42 -28.49
C TYR A 138 7.01 -12.69 -28.90
N TYR A 139 8.02 -12.73 -28.03
CA TYR A 139 9.30 -12.09 -28.33
C TYR A 139 10.00 -12.77 -29.52
N ASN A 140 9.92 -14.08 -29.63
CA ASN A 140 10.52 -14.83 -30.71
C ASN A 140 9.80 -14.56 -32.03
N SER A 141 8.47 -14.54 -32.06
CA SER A 141 7.73 -14.25 -33.30
C SER A 141 7.95 -12.81 -33.79
N ALA A 142 7.86 -11.81 -32.89
CA ALA A 142 8.11 -10.43 -33.26
C ALA A 142 9.56 -10.16 -33.72
N TYR A 143 10.54 -10.83 -33.11
CA TYR A 143 11.92 -10.74 -33.50
C TYR A 143 12.15 -11.41 -34.86
N MET A 144 11.61 -12.60 -35.08
CA MET A 144 11.76 -13.35 -36.34
C MET A 144 11.02 -12.65 -37.49
N ASP A 145 9.82 -12.12 -37.28
CA ASP A 145 9.10 -11.34 -38.30
C ASP A 145 9.87 -10.09 -38.71
N ASN A 146 10.44 -9.36 -37.77
CA ASN A 146 11.33 -8.21 -38.08
C ASN A 146 12.60 -8.63 -38.82
N TYR A 147 13.20 -9.76 -38.43
CA TYR A 147 14.40 -10.29 -39.05
C TYR A 147 14.12 -10.76 -40.48
N TYR A 148 13.02 -11.48 -40.72
CA TYR A 148 12.64 -11.91 -42.06
C TYR A 148 12.23 -10.74 -42.95
N ASN A 149 11.51 -9.75 -42.45
CA ASN A 149 11.17 -8.54 -43.16
C ASN A 149 12.41 -7.73 -43.55
N TYR A 150 13.42 -7.69 -42.68
CA TYR A 150 14.69 -7.04 -42.96
C TYR A 150 15.53 -7.78 -44.04
N LEU A 151 15.60 -9.12 -43.92
CA LEU A 151 16.43 -9.93 -44.84
C LEU A 151 15.82 -10.09 -46.23
N TYR A 152 14.52 -10.23 -46.35
CA TYR A 152 13.89 -10.63 -47.61
C TYR A 152 13.04 -9.53 -48.26
N GLY A 153 12.88 -8.37 -47.62
CA GLY A 153 12.13 -7.25 -48.18
C GLY A 153 10.70 -7.62 -48.60
N MET A 154 10.20 -8.73 -48.13
CA MET A 154 8.89 -9.23 -48.48
C MET A 154 7.81 -8.50 -47.69
N ASN A 155 7.17 -7.54 -48.31
CA ASN A 155 5.81 -7.19 -47.98
C ASN A 155 4.96 -8.46 -48.17
N ASN A 156 4.70 -9.18 -47.09
CA ASN A 156 3.79 -10.31 -47.10
C ASN A 156 2.39 -9.83 -47.43
N TYR A 157 2.04 -9.88 -48.69
CA TYR A 157 0.71 -9.67 -49.24
C TYR A 157 -0.19 -10.91 -49.02
N TYR A 158 0.11 -11.71 -48.04
CA TYR A 158 -0.78 -12.77 -47.56
C TYR A 158 -1.41 -12.29 -46.29
N GLY A 159 -2.72 -11.95 -46.40
CA GLY A 159 -3.60 -11.65 -45.29
C GLY A 159 -3.61 -12.76 -44.24
N GLY A 160 -2.61 -12.80 -43.41
CA GLY A 160 -2.64 -13.50 -42.15
C GLY A 160 -3.67 -12.80 -41.29
N SER A 161 -4.72 -13.50 -41.01
CA SER A 161 -5.79 -13.11 -40.08
C SER A 161 -5.15 -12.63 -38.77
N TYR A 162 -5.07 -11.32 -38.55
CA TYR A 162 -4.84 -10.73 -37.23
C TYR A 162 -6.08 -10.88 -36.35
N GLY A 163 -6.73 -12.01 -36.48
CA GLY A 163 -7.87 -12.38 -35.66
C GLY A 163 -7.41 -13.00 -34.36
N ASN A 164 -7.69 -12.32 -33.27
CA ASN A 164 -7.92 -12.87 -31.94
C ASN A 164 -6.77 -13.58 -31.19
N ASN A 165 -5.52 -13.25 -31.43
CA ASN A 165 -4.41 -13.84 -30.68
C ASN A 165 -3.90 -13.00 -29.49
N TYR A 166 -4.74 -12.11 -28.92
CA TYR A 166 -4.36 -11.46 -27.64
C TYR A 166 -4.18 -12.45 -26.48
N GLU A 167 -4.84 -13.59 -26.51
CA GLU A 167 -4.66 -14.66 -25.53
C GLU A 167 -3.30 -15.35 -25.63
N SER A 168 -2.64 -15.31 -26.79
CA SER A 168 -1.32 -15.95 -26.98
C SER A 168 -0.14 -15.13 -26.48
N PHE A 169 -0.33 -13.86 -26.11
CA PHE A 169 0.73 -13.02 -25.55
C PHE A 169 1.07 -13.37 -24.10
N TYR A 170 0.13 -13.92 -23.37
CA TYR A 170 0.30 -14.25 -21.98
C TYR A 170 0.41 -15.75 -21.81
N ASP A 171 1.34 -16.16 -20.94
CA ASP A 171 1.50 -17.56 -20.58
C ASP A 171 0.74 -17.81 -19.26
N PRO A 172 -0.45 -18.42 -19.31
CA PRO A 172 -1.24 -18.67 -18.10
C PRO A 172 -0.56 -19.69 -17.17
N ASP A 173 0.40 -20.44 -17.68
CA ASP A 173 1.16 -21.40 -16.90
C ASP A 173 2.27 -20.75 -16.08
N LYS A 174 2.65 -19.51 -16.41
CA LYS A 174 3.63 -18.71 -15.68
C LYS A 174 2.95 -17.60 -14.93
N SER A 175 2.88 -17.71 -13.62
CA SER A 175 2.19 -16.71 -12.81
C SER A 175 2.74 -16.57 -11.40
N ILE A 176 2.59 -15.36 -10.86
CA ILE A 176 2.72 -15.10 -9.43
C ILE A 176 1.36 -14.66 -8.88
N GLN A 177 0.87 -15.38 -7.87
CA GLN A 177 -0.32 -15.01 -7.13
C GLN A 177 0.09 -14.56 -5.74
N MET A 178 -0.53 -13.50 -5.28
CA MET A 178 -0.33 -12.97 -3.92
C MET A 178 -1.68 -12.77 -3.27
N TYR A 179 -1.82 -13.21 -2.05
CA TYR A 179 -2.91 -12.80 -1.19
C TYR A 179 -2.43 -12.55 0.21
N GLY A 180 -3.07 -11.63 0.85
CA GLY A 180 -2.68 -11.27 2.18
C GLY A 180 -3.77 -10.55 2.95
N ALA A 181 -3.54 -10.47 4.25
CA ALA A 181 -4.37 -9.72 5.18
C ALA A 181 -3.49 -9.01 6.19
N SER A 182 -3.94 -7.85 6.65
CA SER A 182 -3.28 -7.14 7.74
C SER A 182 -4.28 -6.62 8.76
N ILE A 183 -3.83 -6.52 10.00
CA ILE A 183 -4.55 -5.91 11.11
C ILE A 183 -3.61 -4.88 11.72
N GLY A 184 -4.06 -3.64 11.76
CA GLY A 184 -3.30 -2.52 12.30
C GLY A 184 -4.00 -1.87 13.48
N TRP A 185 -3.21 -1.38 14.41
CA TRP A 185 -3.67 -0.58 15.52
C TRP A 185 -2.77 0.64 15.67
N GLY A 186 -3.37 1.81 15.85
CA GLY A 186 -2.67 3.07 16.00
C GLY A 186 -3.09 3.81 17.25
N LYS A 187 -2.13 4.53 17.84
CA LYS A 187 -2.37 5.36 19.01
C LYS A 187 -1.64 6.68 18.89
N ARG A 188 -2.35 7.77 19.16
CA ARG A 188 -1.76 9.08 19.34
C ARG A 188 -1.12 9.17 20.70
N LEU A 189 0.15 9.51 20.77
CA LEU A 189 0.88 9.67 22.01
C LEU A 189 0.65 11.07 22.59
N ARG A 190 0.77 11.19 23.91
CA ARG A 190 0.71 12.47 24.61
C ARG A 190 2.10 13.02 24.94
N TRP A 191 3.08 12.14 24.95
CA TRP A 191 4.45 12.46 25.27
C TRP A 191 5.35 11.95 24.11
N PRO A 192 6.36 12.70 23.71
CA PRO A 192 6.84 14.00 24.22
C PRO A 192 5.95 15.17 23.79
N ASP A 193 5.18 15.06 22.71
CA ASP A 193 4.16 16.00 22.26
C ASP A 193 3.00 15.27 21.58
N ASP A 194 1.92 15.99 21.31
CA ASP A 194 0.70 15.44 20.71
C ASP A 194 0.77 15.14 19.22
N TYR A 195 1.89 15.38 18.58
CA TYR A 195 2.08 15.15 17.15
C TYR A 195 2.58 13.71 16.87
N PHE A 196 2.97 12.98 17.91
CA PHE A 196 3.44 11.61 17.76
C PHE A 196 2.29 10.61 17.63
N THR A 197 2.44 9.70 16.68
CA THR A 197 1.59 8.53 16.51
C THR A 197 2.44 7.27 16.50
N LEU A 198 1.97 6.25 17.21
CA LEU A 198 2.55 4.91 17.19
C LEU A 198 1.56 3.97 16.54
N THR A 199 1.99 3.24 15.52
CA THR A 199 1.20 2.20 14.89
C THR A 199 1.89 0.85 15.01
N ALA A 200 1.11 -0.19 15.23
CA ALA A 200 1.52 -1.59 15.17
C ALA A 200 0.66 -2.31 14.14
N GLU A 201 1.28 -3.11 13.30
CA GLU A 201 0.61 -3.85 12.23
C GLU A 201 1.09 -5.29 12.20
N LEU A 202 0.18 -6.23 12.23
CA LEU A 202 0.42 -7.63 11.95
C LEU A 202 -0.04 -7.91 10.53
N SER A 203 0.84 -8.39 9.68
CA SER A 203 0.52 -8.72 8.28
C SER A 203 0.93 -10.13 7.93
N TYR A 204 0.08 -10.78 7.16
CA TYR A 204 0.34 -12.08 6.56
C TYR A 204 0.16 -11.99 5.05
N GLN A 205 1.12 -12.52 4.32
CA GLN A 205 1.10 -12.60 2.86
C GLN A 205 1.54 -13.98 2.42
N ARG A 206 0.90 -14.49 1.41
CA ARG A 206 1.29 -15.73 0.74
C ARG A 206 1.51 -15.48 -0.72
N PHE A 207 2.64 -15.96 -1.21
CA PHE A 207 3.04 -15.94 -2.61
C PHE A 207 2.94 -17.36 -3.16
N ILE A 208 2.28 -17.51 -4.27
CA ILE A 208 2.21 -18.76 -5.04
C ILE A 208 2.85 -18.49 -6.38
N LEU A 209 3.94 -19.18 -6.63
CA LEU A 209 4.74 -19.06 -7.84
C LEU A 209 4.53 -20.29 -8.72
N LYS A 210 4.25 -20.07 -9.96
CA LYS A 210 4.11 -21.11 -10.97
C LYS A 210 5.00 -20.71 -12.15
N ASP A 211 6.12 -21.43 -12.29
CA ASP A 211 7.16 -21.17 -13.32
C ASP A 211 7.53 -19.70 -13.51
N TRP A 212 7.67 -18.97 -12.39
CA TRP A 212 7.93 -17.53 -12.34
C TRP A 212 9.44 -17.25 -12.36
N SER A 213 9.99 -16.90 -13.53
CA SER A 213 11.42 -16.76 -13.75
C SER A 213 12.06 -15.46 -13.22
N TYR A 214 11.26 -14.52 -12.74
CA TYR A 214 11.78 -13.23 -12.25
C TYR A 214 12.23 -13.24 -10.79
N LEU A 215 12.10 -14.36 -10.10
CA LEU A 215 12.64 -14.51 -8.76
C LEU A 215 14.06 -15.04 -8.81
N TYR A 216 14.98 -14.23 -8.38
CA TYR A 216 16.40 -14.55 -8.34
C TYR A 216 16.78 -15.32 -7.05
N ILE A 217 16.04 -16.34 -6.69
CA ILE A 217 16.43 -17.25 -5.62
C ILE A 217 17.31 -18.33 -6.23
N LYS A 218 18.61 -18.15 -6.13
CA LYS A 218 19.57 -19.14 -6.62
C LYS A 218 19.65 -20.30 -5.63
N LEU A 219 19.42 -21.49 -6.11
CA LEU A 219 19.55 -22.73 -5.39
C LEU A 219 21.02 -23.19 -5.37
N ASN A 220 21.34 -24.17 -4.50
CA ASN A 220 22.72 -24.66 -4.38
C ASN A 220 23.24 -25.36 -5.63
N ASN A 221 22.36 -25.95 -6.45
CA ASN A 221 22.68 -26.55 -7.74
C ASN A 221 22.97 -25.51 -8.85
N GLY A 222 22.83 -24.21 -8.58
CA GLY A 222 23.01 -23.15 -9.53
C GLY A 222 21.76 -22.74 -10.31
N GLU A 223 20.66 -23.45 -10.18
CA GLU A 223 19.37 -23.13 -10.77
C GLU A 223 18.63 -22.06 -9.94
N TYR A 224 17.59 -21.48 -10.52
CA TYR A 224 16.72 -20.50 -9.84
C TYR A 224 15.39 -21.14 -9.51
N MET A 225 14.90 -20.87 -8.29
CA MET A 225 13.55 -21.28 -7.89
C MET A 225 12.52 -20.50 -8.70
N SER A 226 11.69 -21.19 -9.47
CA SER A 226 10.62 -20.61 -10.28
C SER A 226 9.23 -21.01 -9.81
N THR A 227 9.12 -22.10 -9.06
CA THR A 227 7.85 -22.66 -8.60
C THR A 227 7.90 -22.91 -7.10
N GLY A 228 6.83 -22.60 -6.38
CA GLY A 228 6.73 -22.86 -4.96
C GLY A 228 5.76 -21.91 -4.24
N ASN A 229 5.63 -22.12 -2.95
CA ASN A 229 4.79 -21.31 -2.07
C ASN A 229 5.66 -20.66 -1.00
N CYS A 230 5.50 -19.35 -0.81
CA CYS A 230 6.20 -18.61 0.22
C CYS A 230 5.20 -17.88 1.12
N ASN A 231 5.43 -17.94 2.42
CA ASN A 231 4.61 -17.25 3.41
C ASN A 231 5.44 -16.18 4.10
N ASN A 232 4.86 -15.02 4.29
CA ASN A 232 5.44 -13.88 4.98
C ASN A 232 4.51 -13.46 6.12
N LEU A 233 4.92 -13.71 7.35
CA LEU A 233 4.25 -13.20 8.53
C LEU A 233 5.14 -12.12 9.14
N SER A 234 4.67 -10.90 9.22
CA SER A 234 5.47 -9.80 9.72
C SER A 234 4.73 -8.95 10.74
N LEU A 235 5.48 -8.45 11.71
CA LEU A 235 5.04 -7.48 12.70
C LEU A 235 5.77 -6.16 12.45
N GLY A 236 5.00 -5.13 12.16
CA GLY A 236 5.48 -3.79 11.88
C GLY A 236 5.19 -2.83 13.04
N PHE A 237 6.14 -1.95 13.35
CA PHE A 237 5.94 -0.81 14.24
C PHE A 237 6.37 0.45 13.53
N THR A 238 5.56 1.49 13.62
CA THR A 238 5.91 2.80 13.05
C THR A 238 5.65 3.89 14.07
N LEU A 239 6.67 4.66 14.37
CA LEU A 239 6.58 5.89 15.13
C LEU A 239 6.68 7.05 14.14
N ALA A 240 5.63 7.84 14.06
CA ALA A 240 5.58 9.00 13.17
C ALA A 240 5.28 10.27 13.96
N ARG A 241 5.80 11.39 13.48
CA ARG A 241 5.50 12.72 13.99
C ARG A 241 5.22 13.66 12.82
N ASN A 242 4.12 14.38 12.89
CA ASN A 242 3.81 15.41 11.90
C ASN A 242 3.40 16.70 12.60
N SER A 243 4.26 17.72 12.49
CA SER A 243 4.06 19.04 13.04
C SER A 243 4.01 20.14 11.97
N THR A 244 3.66 19.78 10.73
CA THR A 244 3.51 20.75 9.64
C THR A 244 2.34 21.69 9.89
N ASP A 245 2.49 22.92 9.50
CA ASP A 245 1.46 23.96 9.62
C ASP A 245 0.29 23.79 8.65
N ASN A 246 0.55 23.22 7.48
CA ASN A 246 -0.47 22.97 6.46
C ASN A 246 -0.22 21.61 5.78
N PRO A 247 -1.25 20.76 5.62
CA PRO A 247 -1.09 19.43 5.02
C PRO A 247 -0.83 19.46 3.50
N ILE A 248 -1.28 20.51 2.78
CA ILE A 248 -1.17 20.59 1.33
C ILE A 248 0.05 21.42 0.91
N PHE A 249 0.21 22.60 1.52
CA PHE A 249 1.30 23.52 1.24
C PHE A 249 2.05 23.88 2.52
N PRO A 250 2.84 22.94 3.07
CA PRO A 250 3.56 23.19 4.31
C PRO A 250 4.63 24.27 4.11
N ARG A 251 4.67 25.20 5.05
CA ARG A 251 5.65 26.28 5.08
C ARG A 251 6.62 26.15 6.24
N ARG A 252 6.18 25.55 7.32
CA ARG A 252 6.95 25.33 8.54
C ARG A 252 6.60 24.00 9.16
N GLY A 253 7.55 23.47 9.91
CA GLY A 253 7.37 22.24 10.64
C GLY A 253 8.16 21.06 10.09
N SER A 254 7.89 19.91 10.62
CA SER A 254 8.60 18.70 10.25
C SER A 254 7.69 17.48 10.24
N GLU A 255 8.02 16.55 9.38
CA GLU A 255 7.47 15.21 9.33
C GLU A 255 8.61 14.22 9.48
N PHE A 256 8.50 13.29 10.37
CA PHE A 256 9.41 12.15 10.38
C PHE A 256 8.67 10.86 10.74
N SER A 257 9.19 9.77 10.25
CA SER A 257 8.73 8.43 10.59
C SER A 257 9.91 7.48 10.71
N ALA A 258 9.87 6.65 11.76
CA ALA A 258 10.75 5.53 11.93
C ALA A 258 9.88 4.26 11.95
N SER A 259 10.17 3.32 11.06
CA SER A 259 9.45 2.06 10.99
C SER A 259 10.39 0.88 11.03
N VAL A 260 9.98 -0.16 11.74
CA VAL A 260 10.63 -1.46 11.77
C VAL A 260 9.60 -2.52 11.42
N GLN A 261 9.97 -3.43 10.55
CA GLN A 261 9.17 -4.60 10.18
C GLN A 261 10.03 -5.84 10.45
N LEU A 262 9.49 -6.74 11.23
CA LEU A 262 10.18 -7.92 11.72
C LEU A 262 9.36 -9.15 11.35
N THR A 263 10.01 -10.17 10.83
CA THR A 263 9.43 -11.51 10.73
C THR A 263 9.98 -12.38 11.87
N PRO A 264 9.29 -13.45 12.26
CA PRO A 264 9.85 -14.42 13.16
C PRO A 264 11.15 -15.01 12.60
N PRO A 265 12.20 -15.13 13.42
CA PRO A 265 13.48 -15.71 12.98
C PRO A 265 13.43 -17.23 12.97
N TYR A 266 12.72 -17.80 12.01
CA TYR A 266 12.48 -19.25 11.92
C TYR A 266 13.78 -20.06 11.88
N SER A 267 14.82 -19.53 11.23
CA SER A 267 16.13 -20.20 11.13
C SER A 267 16.88 -20.30 12.45
N LEU A 268 16.58 -19.45 13.43
CA LEU A 268 17.18 -19.54 14.76
C LEU A 268 16.58 -20.66 15.62
N PHE A 269 15.34 -21.05 15.31
CA PHE A 269 14.62 -22.11 16.03
C PHE A 269 14.81 -23.47 15.41
N ASN A 270 15.21 -23.53 14.14
CA ASN A 270 15.43 -24.79 13.43
C ASN A 270 16.90 -24.94 13.05
N LYS A 271 17.59 -25.87 13.73
CA LYS A 271 19.03 -26.13 13.55
C LYS A 271 19.35 -26.76 12.18
N ASP A 272 18.38 -27.37 11.50
CA ASP A 272 18.58 -28.02 10.21
C ASP A 272 18.88 -27.03 9.10
N TYR A 273 18.52 -25.76 9.29
CA TYR A 273 18.87 -24.69 8.35
C TYR A 273 20.36 -24.29 8.36
N SER A 274 21.15 -24.79 9.30
CA SER A 274 22.59 -24.50 9.38
C SER A 274 23.47 -25.30 8.41
N THR A 275 22.92 -26.34 7.78
CA THR A 275 23.66 -27.29 6.94
C THR A 275 23.32 -27.17 5.44
N TYR A 276 23.02 -25.96 4.96
CA TYR A 276 22.77 -25.76 3.55
C TYR A 276 24.01 -25.93 2.69
N GLY A 277 24.15 -27.08 2.18
CA GLY A 277 25.16 -27.52 1.22
C GLY A 277 24.67 -28.73 0.45
N LYS A 278 23.37 -29.04 0.56
CA LYS A 278 22.81 -30.22 -0.10
C LYS A 278 22.19 -29.86 -1.43
N ASP A 279 22.48 -30.69 -2.41
CA ASP A 279 22.07 -30.55 -3.82
C ASP A 279 20.58 -30.87 -4.05
N ASP A 280 19.76 -30.95 -2.99
CA ASP A 280 18.36 -31.32 -3.10
C ASP A 280 17.49 -30.06 -3.30
N TYR A 281 16.80 -30.01 -4.44
CA TYR A 281 15.88 -28.93 -4.83
C TYR A 281 14.74 -28.77 -3.81
N ASP A 282 14.19 -29.86 -3.31
CA ASP A 282 13.03 -29.83 -2.41
C ASP A 282 13.43 -29.27 -1.03
N GLU A 283 14.60 -29.61 -0.51
CA GLU A 283 15.11 -29.05 0.74
C GLU A 283 15.40 -27.54 0.59
N ALA A 284 16.00 -27.12 -0.51
CA ALA A 284 16.30 -25.72 -0.78
C ALA A 284 15.02 -24.89 -0.98
N ALA A 285 14.02 -25.43 -1.66
CA ALA A 285 12.73 -24.80 -1.86
C ALA A 285 11.94 -24.66 -0.54
N SER A 286 11.99 -25.67 0.34
CA SER A 286 11.31 -25.66 1.62
C SER A 286 11.82 -24.56 2.56
N MET A 287 13.06 -24.11 2.37
CA MET A 287 13.70 -23.02 3.09
C MET A 287 12.94 -21.71 2.95
N PHE A 288 12.30 -21.47 1.80
CA PHE A 288 11.55 -20.27 1.51
C PHE A 288 10.06 -20.35 1.82
N ASN A 289 9.58 -21.49 2.35
CA ASN A 289 8.20 -21.62 2.78
C ASN A 289 7.79 -20.54 3.79
N TRP A 290 8.71 -20.13 4.65
CA TRP A 290 8.55 -19.01 5.56
C TRP A 290 9.70 -18.03 5.38
N ILE A 291 9.37 -16.84 4.94
CA ILE A 291 10.33 -15.76 4.67
C ILE A 291 10.74 -15.12 5.98
N GLU A 292 12.03 -14.81 6.13
CA GLU A 292 12.52 -14.10 7.29
C GLU A 292 13.42 -12.92 6.92
N TYR A 293 13.17 -11.79 7.57
CA TYR A 293 13.94 -10.55 7.41
C TYR A 293 13.64 -9.58 8.55
N HIS A 294 14.47 -8.54 8.65
CA HIS A 294 14.15 -7.33 9.37
C HIS A 294 14.40 -6.12 8.46
N LYS A 295 13.43 -5.21 8.40
CA LYS A 295 13.45 -4.05 7.53
C LYS A 295 13.25 -2.78 8.34
N TRP A 296 14.16 -1.85 8.22
CA TRP A 296 14.18 -0.59 8.93
C TRP A 296 14.07 0.54 7.94
N LYS A 297 13.22 1.51 8.20
CA LYS A 297 13.05 2.70 7.38
C LYS A 297 12.99 3.92 8.27
N PHE A 298 13.74 4.93 7.91
CA PHE A 298 13.65 6.25 8.50
C PHE A 298 13.42 7.27 7.41
N LYS A 299 12.44 8.15 7.61
CA LYS A 299 12.13 9.25 6.70
C LYS A 299 11.99 10.52 7.51
N ALA A 300 12.60 11.60 7.05
CA ALA A 300 12.48 12.93 7.64
C ALA A 300 12.27 13.96 6.55
N LYS A 301 11.36 14.88 6.78
CA LYS A 301 11.16 16.07 5.95
C LYS A 301 11.07 17.28 6.87
N THR A 302 11.70 18.37 6.49
CA THR A 302 11.57 19.65 7.20
C THR A 302 11.22 20.76 6.22
N TYR A 303 10.41 21.70 6.68
CA TYR A 303 9.95 22.84 5.91
C TYR A 303 10.33 24.12 6.62
N THR A 304 11.06 25.01 5.94
CA THR A 304 11.54 26.25 6.49
C THR A 304 11.20 27.41 5.55
N ALA A 305 10.27 28.24 5.97
CA ALA A 305 9.96 29.49 5.27
C ALA A 305 11.12 30.49 5.43
N LEU A 306 11.65 31.02 4.33
CA LEU A 306 12.79 31.94 4.36
C LEU A 306 12.44 33.29 4.92
N THR A 307 11.19 33.70 4.81
CA THR A 307 10.70 34.99 5.34
C THR A 307 9.34 34.84 6.02
N GLY A 308 8.92 35.84 6.79
CA GLY A 308 7.60 35.90 7.40
C GLY A 308 6.46 36.28 6.44
N ALA A 309 6.76 36.64 5.19
CA ALA A 309 5.76 37.06 4.22
C ALA A 309 4.83 35.91 3.80
N SER A 310 3.58 36.21 3.45
CA SER A 310 2.60 35.19 3.01
C SER A 310 3.02 34.49 1.72
N LYS A 311 3.72 35.16 0.83
CA LYS A 311 4.34 34.63 -0.39
C LYS A 311 5.86 34.63 -0.21
N CYS A 312 6.43 33.55 0.29
CA CYS A 312 7.88 33.42 0.42
C CYS A 312 8.33 32.05 -0.08
N PRO A 313 9.58 31.93 -0.54
CA PRO A 313 10.18 30.61 -0.83
C PRO A 313 10.23 29.75 0.45
N VAL A 314 10.01 28.47 0.29
CA VAL A 314 10.12 27.47 1.35
C VAL A 314 11.20 26.47 0.96
N ILE A 315 12.17 26.28 1.84
CA ILE A 315 13.15 25.22 1.68
C ILE A 315 12.57 23.96 2.29
N MET A 316 12.49 22.89 1.49
CA MET A 316 12.16 21.56 1.94
C MET A 316 13.43 20.70 1.90
N THR A 317 13.77 20.10 3.02
CA THR A 317 14.82 19.08 3.07
C THR A 317 14.22 17.72 3.34
N ARG A 318 14.73 16.70 2.68
CA ARG A 318 14.28 15.32 2.81
C ARG A 318 15.48 14.40 3.02
N ALA A 319 15.38 13.53 4.01
CA ALA A 319 16.34 12.47 4.26
C ALA A 319 15.60 11.15 4.40
N GLU A 320 16.08 10.12 3.71
CA GLU A 320 15.56 8.77 3.82
C GLU A 320 16.69 7.78 4.01
N PHE A 321 16.48 6.85 4.92
CA PHE A 321 17.39 5.77 5.19
C PHE A 321 16.61 4.46 5.24
N GLY A 322 17.15 3.42 4.60
CA GLY A 322 16.59 2.08 4.60
C GLY A 322 17.66 1.03 4.85
N LEU A 323 17.36 0.07 5.71
CA LEU A 323 18.17 -1.09 5.98
C LEU A 323 17.31 -2.34 5.88
N LEU A 324 17.75 -3.29 5.06
CA LEU A 324 17.20 -4.62 4.99
C LEU A 324 18.24 -5.62 5.47
N GLY A 325 17.88 -6.34 6.51
CA GLY A 325 18.75 -7.36 7.09
C GLY A 325 18.11 -8.75 7.07
N HIS A 326 18.91 -9.72 7.44
CA HIS A 326 18.53 -11.12 7.50
C HIS A 326 19.07 -11.75 8.78
N TYR A 327 18.37 -12.74 9.31
CA TYR A 327 18.82 -13.49 10.49
C TYR A 327 19.80 -14.60 10.11
N ASN A 328 19.65 -15.14 8.90
CA ASN A 328 20.52 -16.16 8.32
C ASN A 328 21.02 -15.71 6.95
N LYS A 329 22.34 -15.78 6.74
CA LYS A 329 23.00 -15.36 5.49
C LYS A 329 22.55 -16.14 4.25
N TYR A 330 22.06 -17.35 4.44
CA TYR A 330 21.59 -18.22 3.34
C TYR A 330 20.10 -18.05 3.04
N LYS A 331 19.33 -17.43 3.96
CA LYS A 331 17.88 -17.29 3.86
C LYS A 331 17.47 -15.82 3.70
N LYS A 332 17.95 -15.18 2.64
CA LYS A 332 17.57 -13.82 2.32
C LYS A 332 16.18 -13.79 1.68
N SER A 333 15.34 -12.84 2.11
CA SER A 333 14.01 -12.70 1.51
C SER A 333 14.13 -12.29 0.03
N PRO A 334 13.50 -13.00 -0.88
CA PRO A 334 13.53 -12.67 -2.30
C PRO A 334 12.52 -11.59 -2.68
N PHE A 335 11.54 -11.32 -1.83
CA PHE A 335 10.43 -10.39 -2.12
C PHE A 335 10.63 -9.00 -1.51
N GLU A 336 11.56 -8.88 -0.55
CA GLU A 336 11.80 -7.64 0.16
C GLU A 336 13.03 -6.94 -0.40
N THR A 337 12.80 -5.80 -1.02
CA THR A 337 13.86 -4.96 -1.60
C THR A 337 13.56 -3.49 -1.37
N PHE A 338 14.60 -2.65 -1.52
CA PHE A 338 14.43 -1.21 -1.65
C PHE A 338 14.62 -0.85 -3.11
N TYR A 339 13.64 -0.18 -3.68
CA TYR A 339 13.74 0.40 -5.01
C TYR A 339 14.09 1.88 -4.87
N MET A 340 15.10 2.31 -5.61
CA MET A 340 15.48 3.72 -5.72
C MET A 340 15.26 4.15 -7.17
N GLY A 341 14.63 5.32 -7.36
CA GLY A 341 14.32 5.82 -8.69
C GLY A 341 12.86 5.62 -9.08
N GLY A 342 12.50 6.10 -10.25
CA GLY A 342 11.15 6.13 -10.80
C GLY A 342 10.64 7.56 -10.97
N ASP A 343 9.50 7.70 -11.65
CA ASP A 343 8.82 8.97 -11.86
C ASP A 343 8.41 9.58 -10.51
N GLY A 344 9.04 10.69 -10.12
CA GLY A 344 8.72 11.41 -8.87
C GLY A 344 9.82 11.48 -7.82
N MET A 345 11.06 11.17 -8.19
CA MET A 345 12.23 11.53 -7.38
C MET A 345 12.65 12.97 -7.61
#